data_a5e4c00be243ece3203fe60f6d22351a
#
_entry.id   a5e4c00be243ece3203fe60f6d22351a
#
_cell.length_a   1.000
_cell.length_b   1.000
_cell.length_c   1.000
_cell.angle_alpha   90.00
_cell.angle_beta   90.00
_cell.angle_gamma   90.00
#
_symmetry.space_group_name_H-M   'P 1'
#
loop_
_entity.id
_entity.type
_entity.pdbx_description
1 polymer ?
#
loop_
_entity_poly.entity_id
_entity_poly.type
_entity_poly.pdbx_seq_one_letter_code
_entity_poly.pdbx_strand_id
1 'polypeptide(L)'
;MAITKTTKVQRCEVYPKSNADAEATTSEAWPTIMVVYEDMLDDSEDADLPVTATRVKHLTKFTLTTTTNSEGEATTTSAATVVSGENQLVQDICGALWS
;
A
#
# COMPACT_ATOMS: atom_id res chain seq x y z
N MET A 1 -17.55 -11.25 -24.50
CA MET A 1 -17.19 -9.97 -23.85
C MET A 1 -16.08 -10.22 -22.84
N ALA A 2 -14.96 -9.52 -23.00
CA ALA A 2 -13.84 -9.66 -22.11
C ALA A 2 -13.43 -8.28 -21.59
N ILE A 3 -13.56 -8.09 -20.27
CA ILE A 3 -13.13 -6.86 -19.62
C ILE A 3 -11.66 -7.02 -19.23
N THR A 4 -10.86 -6.09 -19.69
CA THR A 4 -9.43 -6.04 -19.34
C THR A 4 -9.20 -4.97 -18.30
N LYS A 5 -8.58 -5.35 -17.19
CA LYS A 5 -8.19 -4.42 -16.14
C LYS A 5 -6.68 -4.18 -16.22
N THR A 6 -6.30 -2.91 -16.33
CA THR A 6 -4.90 -2.51 -16.29
C THR A 6 -4.69 -1.57 -15.11
N THR A 7 -3.68 -1.83 -14.32
CA THR A 7 -3.35 -1.00 -13.16
C THR A 7 -1.96 -0.41 -13.36
N LYS A 8 -1.84 0.90 -13.17
CA LYS A 8 -0.55 1.58 -13.21
C LYS A 8 -0.39 2.49 -12.00
N VAL A 9 0.85 2.77 -11.66
CA VAL A 9 1.16 3.76 -10.62
C VAL A 9 1.10 5.13 -11.28
N GLN A 10 0.17 5.96 -10.80
CA GLN A 10 0.03 7.32 -11.29
C GLN A 10 0.98 8.26 -10.56
N ARG A 11 1.14 8.07 -9.26
CA ARG A 11 1.96 8.93 -8.42
C ARG A 11 2.39 8.15 -7.18
N CYS A 12 3.60 8.46 -6.71
CA CYS A 12 4.11 7.93 -5.47
C CYS A 12 4.72 9.08 -4.67
N GLU A 13 4.25 9.28 -3.46
CA GLU A 13 4.74 10.34 -2.58
C GLU A 13 5.35 9.74 -1.32
N VAL A 14 6.44 10.33 -0.86
CA VAL A 14 7.13 9.92 0.34
C VAL A 14 6.90 10.95 1.42
N TYR A 15 6.36 10.52 2.55
CA TYR A 15 6.22 11.35 3.74
C TYR A 15 7.32 10.98 4.72
N PRO A 16 8.05 11.95 5.27
CA PRO A 16 9.11 11.65 6.23
C PRO A 16 8.54 11.02 7.49
N LYS A 17 9.41 10.41 8.28
CA LYS A 17 9.01 9.82 9.55
C LYS A 17 8.26 10.83 10.41
N SER A 18 7.19 10.38 11.05
CA SER A 18 6.31 11.26 11.82
C SER A 18 6.79 11.51 13.25
N ASN A 19 7.68 10.67 13.78
CA ASN A 19 8.19 10.82 15.13
C ASN A 19 9.67 10.45 15.16
N ALA A 20 10.52 11.46 15.35
CA ALA A 20 11.98 11.28 15.39
C ALA A 20 12.46 10.46 16.59
N ASP A 21 11.67 10.44 17.67
CA ASP A 21 11.99 9.72 18.90
C ASP A 21 11.39 8.33 18.95
N ALA A 22 10.66 7.92 17.91
CA ALA A 22 10.05 6.58 17.86
C ALA A 22 11.12 5.50 17.75
N GLU A 23 10.84 4.35 18.35
CA GLU A 23 11.72 3.19 18.24
C GLU A 23 11.74 2.67 16.79
N ALA A 24 12.90 2.16 16.36
CA ALA A 24 13.07 1.67 14.99
C ALA A 24 12.12 0.51 14.62
N THR A 25 11.47 -0.09 15.59
CA THR A 25 10.49 -1.16 15.38
C THR A 25 9.06 -0.65 15.16
N THR A 26 8.85 0.66 15.19
CA THR A 26 7.54 1.27 14.97
C THR A 26 7.48 1.95 13.61
N SER A 27 6.30 1.97 13.00
CA SER A 27 6.11 2.61 11.69
C SER A 27 6.43 4.10 11.71
N GLU A 28 6.23 4.77 12.84
CA GLU A 28 6.47 6.20 12.99
C GLU A 28 7.94 6.60 12.84
N ALA A 29 8.87 5.65 13.01
CA ALA A 29 10.30 5.88 12.85
C ALA A 29 10.74 5.81 11.38
N TRP A 30 9.86 5.45 10.46
CA TRP A 30 10.16 5.22 9.06
C TRP A 30 9.24 6.05 8.16
N PRO A 31 9.70 6.40 6.95
CA PRO A 31 8.84 7.11 6.01
C PRO A 31 7.60 6.32 5.64
N THR A 32 6.50 7.03 5.42
CA THR A 32 5.27 6.47 4.88
C THR A 32 5.23 6.76 3.39
N ILE A 33 4.77 5.80 2.60
CA ILE A 33 4.69 5.96 1.16
C ILE A 33 3.22 5.97 0.76
N MET A 34 2.80 7.03 0.08
CA MET A 34 1.46 7.11 -0.51
C MET A 34 1.57 6.77 -1.98
N VAL A 35 0.80 5.79 -2.41
CA VAL A 35 0.76 5.37 -3.81
C VAL A 35 -0.62 5.66 -4.37
N VAL A 36 -0.66 6.36 -5.49
CA VAL A 36 -1.90 6.56 -6.23
C VAL A 36 -1.88 5.63 -7.44
N TYR A 37 -2.80 4.67 -7.46
CA TYR A 37 -2.98 3.76 -8.57
C TYR A 37 -4.11 4.24 -9.47
N GLU A 38 -3.95 4.04 -10.76
CA GLU A 38 -5.02 4.23 -11.72
C GLU A 38 -5.40 2.87 -12.28
N ASP A 39 -6.65 2.47 -12.07
CA ASP A 39 -7.22 1.24 -12.60
C ASP A 39 -8.03 1.61 -13.85
N MET A 40 -7.72 0.98 -14.97
CA MET A 40 -8.45 1.17 -16.23
C MET A 40 -9.17 -0.12 -16.58
N LEU A 41 -10.46 -0.03 -16.81
CA LEU A 41 -11.28 -1.13 -17.29
C LEU A 41 -11.63 -0.86 -18.75
N ASP A 42 -11.34 -1.80 -19.60
CA ASP A 42 -11.58 -1.69 -21.04
C ASP A 42 -12.20 -2.95 -21.60
N ASP A 43 -13.08 -2.77 -22.57
CA ASP A 43 -13.67 -3.85 -23.37
C ASP A 43 -13.87 -3.32 -24.77
N SER A 44 -13.25 -3.96 -25.75
CA SER A 44 -13.29 -3.53 -27.14
C SER A 44 -14.71 -3.59 -27.75
N GLU A 45 -15.63 -4.31 -27.10
CA GLU A 45 -17.01 -4.45 -27.56
C GLU A 45 -17.96 -3.44 -26.91
N ASP A 46 -17.50 -2.65 -25.94
CA ASP A 46 -18.31 -1.69 -25.21
C ASP A 46 -17.83 -0.27 -25.50
N ALA A 47 -18.71 0.53 -26.11
CA ALA A 47 -18.38 1.90 -26.49
C ALA A 47 -18.24 2.86 -25.29
N ASP A 48 -18.79 2.50 -24.14
CA ASP A 48 -18.69 3.32 -22.92
C ASP A 48 -17.35 3.14 -22.20
N LEU A 49 -16.55 2.17 -22.61
CA LEU A 49 -15.22 1.93 -22.07
C LEU A 49 -14.14 2.50 -23.00
N PRO A 50 -12.95 2.81 -22.52
CA PRO A 50 -12.46 2.54 -21.16
C PRO A 50 -12.96 3.51 -20.11
N VAL A 51 -13.03 3.04 -18.87
CA VAL A 51 -13.26 3.90 -17.71
C VAL A 51 -12.09 3.76 -16.76
N THR A 52 -11.78 4.82 -16.05
CA THR A 52 -10.67 4.84 -15.12
C THR A 52 -11.15 5.23 -13.72
N ALA A 53 -10.48 4.68 -12.71
CA ALA A 53 -10.71 5.02 -11.33
C ALA A 53 -9.36 5.10 -10.61
N THR A 54 -9.25 5.99 -9.64
CA THR A 54 -8.02 6.10 -8.85
C THR A 54 -8.22 5.48 -7.48
N ARG A 55 -7.16 4.83 -7.00
CA ARG A 55 -7.09 4.29 -5.63
C ARG A 55 -5.88 4.89 -4.94
N VAL A 56 -6.05 5.25 -3.69
CA VAL A 56 -4.94 5.73 -2.87
C VAL A 56 -4.62 4.68 -1.82
N LYS A 57 -3.34 4.37 -1.67
CA LYS A 57 -2.87 3.38 -0.72
C LYS A 57 -1.73 3.97 0.08
N HIS A 58 -1.78 3.83 1.39
CA HIS A 58 -0.70 4.26 2.27
C HIS A 58 0.05 3.03 2.78
N LEU A 59 1.37 3.03 2.61
CA LEU A 59 2.22 1.92 3.01
C LEU A 59 3.14 2.38 4.12
N THR A 60 3.14 1.65 5.22
CA THR A 60 4.04 1.86 6.36
C THR A 60 4.95 0.64 6.49
N LYS A 61 6.13 0.82 7.08
CA LYS A 61 7.11 -0.26 7.18
C LYS A 61 6.58 -1.46 7.96
N PHE A 62 5.77 -1.22 8.98
CA PHE A 62 5.21 -2.29 9.80
C PHE A 62 3.69 -2.28 9.73
N THR A 63 3.12 -3.47 9.65
CA THR A 63 1.68 -3.68 9.69
C THR A 63 1.31 -4.21 11.06
N LEU A 64 0.33 -3.57 11.70
CA LEU A 64 -0.18 -3.99 12.98
C LEU A 64 -1.36 -4.94 12.77
N THR A 65 -1.36 -6.05 13.50
CA THR A 65 -2.44 -7.00 13.48
C THR A 65 -2.93 -7.19 14.91
N THR A 66 -4.23 -6.99 15.11
CA THR A 66 -4.87 -7.19 16.42
C THR A 66 -5.72 -8.45 16.37
N THR A 67 -5.47 -9.36 17.30
CA THR A 67 -6.27 -10.58 17.44
C THR A 67 -6.89 -10.59 18.83
N THR A 68 -8.11 -11.12 18.92
CA THR A 68 -8.83 -11.25 20.19
C THR A 68 -8.99 -12.74 20.49
N ASN A 69 -8.56 -13.16 21.67
CA ASN A 69 -8.69 -14.55 22.09
C ASN A 69 -10.11 -14.84 22.59
N SER A 70 -10.35 -16.11 23.01
CA SER A 70 -11.67 -16.53 23.48
C SER A 70 -12.10 -15.86 24.79
N GLU A 71 -11.18 -15.23 25.51
CA GLU A 71 -11.45 -14.52 26.75
C GLU A 71 -11.71 -13.02 26.55
N GLY A 72 -11.67 -12.57 25.30
CA GLY A 72 -11.88 -11.16 24.95
C GLY A 72 -10.63 -10.30 25.08
N GLU A 73 -9.47 -10.90 25.29
CA GLU A 73 -8.22 -10.15 25.35
C GLU A 73 -7.68 -9.89 23.96
N ALA A 74 -7.35 -8.62 23.69
CA ALA A 74 -6.80 -8.21 22.43
C ALA A 74 -5.27 -8.17 22.48
N THR A 75 -4.62 -8.75 21.48
CA THR A 75 -3.17 -8.73 21.35
C THR A 75 -2.83 -8.09 20.00
N THR A 76 -1.98 -7.06 20.02
CA THR A 76 -1.51 -6.39 18.81
C THR A 76 -0.06 -6.78 18.55
N THR A 77 0.20 -7.28 17.36
CA THR A 77 1.54 -7.64 16.91
C THR A 77 1.94 -6.81 15.71
N SER A 78 3.23 -6.53 15.60
CA SER A 78 3.80 -5.79 14.47
C SER A 78 4.64 -6.73 13.62
N ALA A 79 4.46 -6.65 12.31
CA ALA A 79 5.24 -7.43 11.35
C ALA A 79 5.63 -6.55 10.18
N ALA A 80 6.73 -6.90 9.50
CA ALA A 80 7.16 -6.18 8.32
C ALA A 80 6.06 -6.21 7.26
N THR A 81 5.77 -5.05 6.67
CA THR A 81 4.74 -4.93 5.63
C THR A 81 5.17 -5.67 4.38
N VAL A 82 4.29 -6.52 3.86
CA VAL A 82 4.52 -7.28 2.64
C VAL A 82 4.13 -6.42 1.45
N VAL A 83 5.08 -6.15 0.57
CA VAL A 83 4.86 -5.34 -0.64
C VAL A 83 5.04 -6.13 -1.93
N SER A 84 5.17 -7.45 -1.84
CA SER A 84 5.39 -8.32 -3.00
C SER A 84 4.26 -8.28 -4.03
N GLY A 85 3.04 -7.90 -3.61
CA GLY A 85 1.90 -7.73 -4.51
C GLY A 85 1.83 -6.35 -5.15
N GLU A 86 2.73 -5.44 -4.81
CA GLU A 86 2.74 -4.09 -5.34
C GLU A 86 3.52 -4.01 -6.66
N ASN A 87 3.34 -2.90 -7.39
CA ASN A 87 4.13 -2.64 -8.58
C ASN A 87 5.63 -2.63 -8.23
N GLN A 88 6.48 -3.08 -9.15
CA GLN A 88 7.92 -3.18 -8.89
C GLN A 88 8.54 -1.83 -8.49
N LEU A 89 8.08 -0.74 -9.09
CA LEU A 89 8.54 0.60 -8.70
C LEU A 89 8.25 0.88 -7.23
N VAL A 90 7.06 0.52 -6.77
CA VAL A 90 6.66 0.70 -5.36
C VAL A 90 7.51 -0.17 -4.45
N GLN A 91 7.76 -1.42 -4.84
CA GLN A 91 8.62 -2.32 -4.08
C GLN A 91 10.05 -1.76 -3.94
N ASP A 92 10.59 -1.21 -5.02
CA ASP A 92 11.93 -0.63 -5.04
C ASP A 92 12.03 0.60 -4.13
N ILE A 93 11.01 1.46 -4.16
CA ILE A 93 10.97 2.65 -3.31
C ILE A 93 10.86 2.25 -1.84
N CYS A 94 9.98 1.32 -1.51
CA CYS A 94 9.82 0.83 -0.14
C CYS A 94 11.11 0.19 0.37
N GLY A 95 11.76 -0.62 -0.44
CA GLY A 95 13.00 -1.27 -0.07
C GLY A 95 14.13 -0.28 0.21
N ALA A 96 14.22 0.78 -0.59
CA ALA A 96 15.24 1.80 -0.41
C ALA A 96 15.02 2.65 0.84
N LEU A 97 13.76 2.95 1.16
CA LEU A 97 13.42 3.85 2.26
C LEU A 97 13.30 3.15 3.62
N TRP A 98 13.00 1.86 3.61
CA TRP A 98 12.78 1.07 4.82
C TRP A 98 13.95 0.15 5.18
N SER A 99 15.03 0.24 4.46
CA SER A 99 16.20 -0.59 4.74
C SER A 99 17.15 0.04 5.78
#